data_5de3bdb38f2ecafb5c2847fd6b79f739
#
_entry.id   5de3bdb38f2ecafb5c2847fd6b79f739
#
_cell.length_a   1.000
_cell.length_b   1.000
_cell.length_c   1.000
_cell.angle_alpha   90.00
_cell.angle_beta   90.00
_cell.angle_gamma   90.00
#
_symmetry.space_group_name_H-M   'P 1'
#
loop_
_entity.id
_entity.type
_entity.pdbx_description
1 polymer ?
#
loop_
_entity_poly.entity_id
_entity_poly.type
_entity_poly.pdbx_seq_one_letter_code
_entity_poly.pdbx_strand_id
1 'polypeptide(L)' 'MAVLSDADIDAAVATLGGWQHLDGALRRSVTFPSFLDGVEAVRRAADLAERADHHPDIDIRWRTVTFALVTHSEGGITE' A
#
# COMPACT_ATOMS: atom_id res chain seq x y z
N MET A 1 14.63 6.73 8.60
CA MET A 1 14.56 5.42 7.93
C MET A 1 15.31 5.48 6.61
N ALA A 2 16.03 4.44 6.28
CA ALA A 2 16.73 4.36 5.01
C ALA A 2 15.74 3.97 3.89
N VAL A 3 16.00 4.50 2.69
CA VAL A 3 15.26 4.08 1.51
C VAL A 3 15.81 2.72 1.05
N LEU A 4 14.94 1.76 0.83
CA LEU A 4 15.33 0.43 0.37
C LEU A 4 15.71 0.45 -1.11
N SER A 5 16.67 -0.38 -1.50
CA SER A 5 16.99 -0.61 -2.91
C SER A 5 15.87 -1.41 -3.58
N ASP A 6 15.79 -1.35 -4.91
CA ASP A 6 14.79 -2.14 -5.66
C ASP A 6 14.92 -3.64 -5.39
N ALA A 7 16.16 -4.14 -5.30
CA ALA A 7 16.39 -5.55 -5.02
C ALA A 7 15.90 -5.95 -3.63
N ASP A 8 16.11 -5.09 -2.61
CA ASP A 8 15.63 -5.33 -1.25
C ASP A 8 14.11 -5.33 -1.18
N ILE A 9 13.47 -4.40 -1.91
CA ILE A 9 12.01 -4.32 -1.99
C ILE A 9 11.44 -5.58 -2.63
N ASP A 10 11.99 -6.02 -3.74
CA ASP A 10 11.53 -7.22 -4.44
C ASP A 10 11.66 -8.46 -3.57
N ALA A 11 12.76 -8.59 -2.84
CA ALA A 11 12.96 -9.70 -1.91
C ALA A 11 11.92 -9.70 -0.78
N ALA A 12 11.64 -8.52 -0.21
CA ALA A 12 10.63 -8.40 0.85
C ALA A 12 9.22 -8.68 0.32
N VAL A 13 8.88 -8.17 -0.85
CA VAL A 13 7.56 -8.36 -1.47
C VAL A 13 7.29 -9.84 -1.77
N ALA A 14 8.30 -10.60 -2.13
CA ALA A 14 8.17 -12.04 -2.39
C ALA A 14 7.67 -12.82 -1.16
N THR A 15 7.85 -12.27 0.05
CA THR A 15 7.38 -12.88 1.30
C THR A 15 6.02 -12.37 1.75
N LEU A 16 5.48 -11.34 1.08
CA LEU A 16 4.20 -10.70 1.43
C LEU A 16 3.12 -11.07 0.42
N GLY A 17 2.04 -11.68 0.90
CA GLY A 17 0.94 -12.07 0.02
C GLY A 17 0.23 -10.85 -0.58
N GLY A 18 0.08 -10.82 -1.90
CA GLY A 18 -0.73 -9.83 -2.60
C GLY A 18 -0.07 -8.47 -2.84
N TRP A 19 1.14 -8.24 -2.36
CA TRP A 19 1.85 -6.99 -2.61
C TRP A 19 2.77 -7.10 -3.82
N GLN A 20 2.88 -6.02 -4.57
CA GLN A 20 3.73 -5.92 -5.75
C GLN A 20 4.61 -4.69 -5.66
N HIS A 21 5.84 -4.79 -6.14
CA HIS A 21 6.72 -3.64 -6.33
C HIS A 21 6.54 -3.14 -7.76
N LEU A 22 5.92 -1.97 -7.91
CA LEU A 22 5.58 -1.42 -9.22
C LEU A 22 5.68 0.10 -9.18
N ASP A 23 6.38 0.69 -10.15
CA ASP A 23 6.52 2.15 -10.29
C ASP A 23 7.05 2.83 -9.01
N GLY A 24 8.02 2.21 -8.34
CA GLY A 24 8.63 2.78 -7.14
C GLY A 24 7.76 2.74 -5.89
N ALA A 25 6.69 1.96 -5.90
CA ALA A 25 5.76 1.83 -4.78
C ALA A 25 5.47 0.36 -4.48
N LEU A 26 5.11 0.08 -3.23
CA LEU A 26 4.51 -1.20 -2.87
C LEU A 26 3.01 -1.07 -3.08
N ARG A 27 2.44 -1.90 -3.96
CA ARG A 27 1.04 -1.85 -4.33
C ARG A 27 0.33 -3.14 -3.98
N ARG A 28 -0.89 -3.01 -3.52
CA ARG A 28 -1.80 -4.14 -3.33
C ARG A 28 -3.18 -3.76 -3.78
N SER A 29 -3.77 -4.58 -4.67
CA SER A 29 -5.15 -4.42 -5.11
C SER A 29 -6.00 -5.54 -4.55
N VAL A 30 -7.16 -5.19 -4.01
CA VAL A 30 -8.12 -6.16 -3.47
C VAL A 30 -9.49 -5.86 -4.05
N THR A 31 -10.16 -6.90 -4.55
CA THR A 31 -11.55 -6.80 -5.01
C THR A 31 -12.45 -7.33 -3.89
N PHE A 32 -13.35 -6.47 -3.41
CA PHE A 32 -14.24 -6.78 -2.30
C PHE A 32 -15.60 -7.29 -2.82
N PRO A 33 -16.38 -7.95 -1.96
CA PRO A 33 -17.72 -8.43 -2.34
C PRO A 33 -18.69 -7.31 -2.72
N SER A 34 -18.50 -6.10 -2.16
CA SER A 34 -19.33 -4.94 -2.47
C SER A 34 -18.52 -3.66 -2.41
N PHE A 35 -19.07 -2.59 -2.96
CA PHE A 35 -18.48 -1.25 -2.86
C PHE A 35 -18.32 -0.81 -1.39
N LEU A 36 -19.35 -1.01 -0.59
CA LEU A 36 -19.30 -0.61 0.83
C LEU A 36 -18.28 -1.40 1.63
N ASP A 37 -18.08 -2.67 1.32
CA ASP A 37 -17.01 -3.46 1.96
C ASP A 37 -15.63 -2.87 1.63
N GLY A 38 -15.42 -2.44 0.40
CA GLY A 38 -14.19 -1.76 0.00
C GLY A 38 -13.99 -0.45 0.75
N VAL A 39 -15.03 0.35 0.90
CA VAL A 39 -14.99 1.62 1.65
C VAL A 39 -14.66 1.36 3.12
N GLU A 40 -15.27 0.34 3.72
CA GLU A 40 -14.98 -0.02 5.12
C GLU A 40 -13.52 -0.45 5.30
N ALA A 41 -12.98 -1.19 4.34
CA ALA A 41 -11.57 -1.57 4.37
C ALA A 41 -10.65 -0.34 4.31
N VAL A 42 -11.00 0.65 3.49
CA VAL A 42 -10.27 1.92 3.40
C VAL A 42 -10.32 2.65 4.74
N ARG A 43 -11.47 2.68 5.40
CA ARG A 43 -11.60 3.33 6.71
C ARG A 43 -10.68 2.69 7.74
N ARG A 44 -10.64 1.36 7.79
CA ARG A 44 -9.76 0.63 8.71
C ARG A 44 -8.28 0.87 8.38
N ALA A 45 -7.94 0.87 7.09
CA ALA A 45 -6.57 1.16 6.66
C ALA A 45 -6.16 2.59 7.03
N ALA A 46 -7.08 3.54 6.92
CA ALA A 46 -6.83 4.93 7.31
C ALA A 46 -6.52 5.05 8.81
N ASP A 47 -7.26 4.36 9.66
CA ASP A 47 -6.99 4.36 11.10
C ASP A 47 -5.58 3.81 11.41
N LEU A 48 -5.20 2.74 10.76
CA LEU A 48 -3.85 2.16 10.93
C LEU A 48 -2.76 3.09 10.40
N ALA A 49 -3.01 3.74 9.25
CA ALA A 49 -2.06 4.68 8.64
C ALA A 49 -1.82 5.89 9.55
N GLU A 50 -2.89 6.40 10.17
CA GLU A 50 -2.77 7.50 11.14
C GLU A 50 -1.92 7.11 12.34
N ARG A 51 -2.12 5.92 12.88
CA ARG A 51 -1.34 5.42 14.02
C ARG A 51 0.13 5.24 13.69
N ALA A 52 0.41 4.80 12.46
CA ALA A 52 1.77 4.55 12.00
C ALA A 52 2.43 5.81 11.43
N ASP A 53 1.67 6.90 11.28
CA ASP A 53 2.12 8.12 10.60
C ASP A 53 2.72 7.79 9.23
N HIS A 54 2.05 6.89 8.50
CA HIS A 54 2.49 6.45 7.19
C HIS A 54 1.26 6.27 6.30
N HIS A 55 0.99 7.28 5.47
CA HIS A 55 -0.26 7.39 4.72
C HIS A 55 -0.09 6.85 3.30
N PRO A 56 -0.83 5.79 2.92
CA PRO A 56 -0.80 5.26 1.56
C PRO A 56 -1.59 6.14 0.60
N ASP A 57 -1.25 6.05 -0.68
CA ASP A 57 -2.14 6.49 -1.73
C ASP A 57 -3.22 5.43 -1.90
N ILE A 58 -4.46 5.85 -2.08
CA ILE A 58 -5.60 4.92 -2.16
C ILE A 58 -6.41 5.23 -3.40
N ASP A 59 -6.63 4.18 -4.22
CA ASP A 59 -7.46 4.26 -5.42
C ASP A 59 -8.66 3.34 -5.22
N ILE A 60 -9.85 3.87 -5.40
CA ILE A 60 -11.09 3.10 -5.27
C ILE A 60 -11.79 3.13 -6.61
N ARG A 61 -11.93 1.96 -7.23
CA ARG A 61 -12.65 1.77 -8.48
C ARG A 61 -13.71 0.71 -8.30
N TRP A 62 -14.95 1.14 -8.04
CA TRP A 62 -16.07 0.27 -7.71
C TRP A 62 -15.73 -0.61 -6.51
N ARG A 63 -15.49 -1.91 -6.72
CA ARG A 63 -15.17 -2.87 -5.65
C ARG A 63 -13.66 -3.09 -5.48
N THR A 64 -12.85 -2.57 -6.38
CA THR A 64 -11.40 -2.77 -6.34
C THR A 64 -10.71 -1.58 -5.70
N VAL A 65 -10.00 -1.86 -4.62
CA VAL A 65 -9.22 -0.86 -3.88
C VAL A 65 -7.74 -1.18 -4.05
N THR A 66 -6.98 -0.19 -4.46
CA THR A 66 -5.52 -0.31 -4.59
C THR A 66 -4.84 0.60 -3.60
N PHE A 67 -3.96 0.03 -2.78
CA PHE A 67 -3.12 0.77 -1.86
C PHE A 67 -1.71 0.85 -2.41
N ALA A 68 -1.08 2.02 -2.32
CA ALA A 68 0.30 2.22 -2.73
C ALA A 68 1.07 2.92 -1.61
N LEU A 69 2.20 2.34 -1.21
CA LEU A 69 3.03 2.84 -0.13
C LEU A 69 4.34 3.40 -0.67
N VAL A 70 4.53 4.70 -0.48
CA VAL A 70 5.78 5.41 -0.78
C VAL A 70 5.96 6.42 0.34
N THR A 71 7.20 6.58 0.82
CA THR A 71 7.50 7.66 1.77
C THR A 71 7.83 8.90 0.96
N HIS A 72 6.82 9.75 0.74
CA HIS A 72 6.95 10.92 -0.13
C HIS A 72 8.05 11.89 0.31
N SER A 73 8.23 12.06 1.61
CA SER A 73 9.25 12.94 2.15
C SER A 73 10.68 12.47 1.87
N GLU A 74 10.87 11.18 1.60
CA GLU A 74 12.18 10.59 1.28
C GLU A 74 12.31 10.20 -0.17
N GLY A 75 11.27 10.40 -0.97
CA GLY A 75 11.28 10.13 -2.39
C GLY A 75 11.37 8.67 -2.78
N GLY A 76 11.03 7.76 -1.87
CA GLY A 76 11.09 6.33 -2.15
C GLY A 76 10.45 5.50 -1.04
N ILE A 77 10.54 4.16 -1.18
CA ILE A 77 9.99 3.22 -0.22
C ILE A 77 10.98 3.03 0.93
N THR A 78 10.48 3.10 2.16
CA THR A 78 11.27 2.88 3.37
C THR A 78 10.85 1.59 4.09
N GLU A 79 11.63 1.21 5.05
CA GLU A 79 11.32 0.04 5.89
C GLU A 79 9.97 0.14 6.61
#